data_9ee6e1648575b9ac4e9e8dbb438796a3
#
_entry.id   9ee6e1648575b9ac4e9e8dbb438796a3
#
_cell.length_a   1.000
_cell.length_b   1.000
_cell.length_c   1.000
_cell.angle_alpha   90.00
_cell.angle_beta   90.00
_cell.angle_gamma   90.00
#
_symmetry.space_group_name_H-M   'P 1'
#
loop_
_entity.id
_entity.type
_entity.pdbx_description
1 polymer ?
#
loop_
_entity_poly.entity_id
_entity_poly.type
_entity_poly.pdbx_seq_one_letter_code
_entity_poly.pdbx_strand_id
1 'polypeptide(L)'
;MKSKYQKIKGTFDILPPETEVWRHIESTVHNICQQFSFQEIRTPALESVDLFKRNIGDETDVSKEMFVWEDQSGKEISLKPEMTAPVVRAYIESGFFRKYPLCKLYYIDSFFRREKPQKGRQRQFNQFGVEAFGTKNSEQDVEIILIAKQILKKLNINNTNLNINNIGNSETRSKYESKLKKYFSDHKNSLSELSKVRLEKNPIRILDRKE
;
A
#
# COMPACT_ATOMS: atom_id res chain seq x y z
N MET A 1 16.97 10.56 -34.13
CA MET A 1 15.84 11.52 -34.08
C MET A 1 15.11 11.35 -32.75
N LYS A 2 14.81 12.42 -32.02
CA LYS A 2 13.91 12.33 -30.86
C LYS A 2 12.48 12.13 -31.39
N SER A 3 11.78 11.09 -30.91
CA SER A 3 10.37 10.87 -31.26
C SER A 3 9.52 12.08 -30.83
N LYS A 4 8.55 12.46 -31.67
CA LYS A 4 7.56 13.49 -31.36
C LYS A 4 6.71 13.12 -30.13
N TYR A 5 6.47 11.83 -29.95
CA TYR A 5 5.70 11.28 -28.84
C TYR A 5 6.63 10.55 -27.88
N GLN A 6 6.54 10.87 -26.60
CA GLN A 6 7.34 10.25 -25.54
C GLN A 6 6.43 9.84 -24.39
N LYS A 7 6.85 8.83 -23.64
CA LYS A 7 6.16 8.41 -22.43
C LYS A 7 6.12 9.55 -21.40
N ILE A 8 5.09 9.56 -20.59
CA ILE A 8 4.94 10.51 -19.49
C ILE A 8 6.06 10.30 -18.48
N LYS A 9 6.64 11.39 -17.97
CA LYS A 9 7.68 11.32 -16.92
C LYS A 9 7.15 10.56 -15.69
N GLY A 10 7.88 9.56 -15.27
CA GLY A 10 7.49 8.68 -14.14
C GLY A 10 6.64 7.47 -14.56
N THR A 11 6.55 7.19 -15.86
CA THR A 11 6.07 5.92 -16.41
C THR A 11 7.15 5.27 -17.25
N PHE A 12 7.06 3.97 -17.48
CA PHE A 12 8.01 3.23 -18.31
C PHE A 12 7.31 2.12 -19.10
N ASP A 13 7.90 1.79 -20.24
CA ASP A 13 7.49 0.65 -21.03
C ASP A 13 8.30 -0.56 -20.57
N ILE A 14 7.65 -1.71 -20.44
CA ILE A 14 8.31 -2.99 -20.18
C ILE A 14 8.38 -3.72 -21.51
N LEU A 15 9.58 -3.87 -22.05
CA LEU A 15 9.80 -4.48 -23.36
C LEU A 15 10.54 -5.82 -23.20
N PRO A 16 10.49 -6.69 -24.21
CA PRO A 16 11.33 -7.88 -24.23
C PRO A 16 12.83 -7.52 -24.20
N PRO A 17 13.66 -8.24 -23.46
CA PRO A 17 13.36 -9.46 -22.69
C PRO A 17 12.82 -9.21 -21.26
N GLU A 18 12.70 -7.97 -20.81
CA GLU A 18 12.29 -7.63 -19.43
C GLU A 18 10.89 -8.19 -19.08
N THR A 19 9.99 -8.29 -20.06
CA THR A 19 8.67 -8.91 -19.88
C THR A 19 8.74 -10.37 -19.42
N GLU A 20 9.81 -11.10 -19.71
CA GLU A 20 10.00 -12.47 -19.23
C GLU A 20 10.28 -12.49 -17.71
N VAL A 21 11.05 -11.54 -17.23
CA VAL A 21 11.30 -11.37 -15.79
C VAL A 21 9.99 -11.05 -15.07
N TRP A 22 9.17 -10.17 -15.63
CA TRP A 22 7.85 -9.85 -15.07
C TRP A 22 6.95 -11.09 -14.97
N ARG A 23 6.85 -11.87 -16.04
CA ARG A 23 6.08 -13.13 -16.05
C ARG A 23 6.59 -14.13 -15.02
N HIS A 24 7.90 -14.23 -14.85
CA HIS A 24 8.48 -15.10 -13.82
C HIS A 24 8.09 -14.65 -12.42
N ILE A 25 8.12 -13.35 -12.12
CA ILE A 25 7.68 -12.79 -10.84
C ILE A 25 6.19 -13.07 -10.63
N GLU A 26 5.35 -12.74 -11.59
CA GLU A 26 3.90 -12.93 -11.52
C GLU A 26 3.54 -14.40 -11.30
N SER A 27 4.09 -15.31 -12.09
CA SER A 27 3.84 -16.74 -11.95
C SER A 27 4.30 -17.30 -10.60
N THR A 28 5.43 -16.80 -10.09
CA THR A 28 5.92 -17.17 -8.75
C THR A 28 4.94 -16.74 -7.66
N VAL A 29 4.45 -15.51 -7.74
CA VAL A 29 3.45 -14.98 -6.78
C VAL A 29 2.15 -15.78 -6.86
N HIS A 30 1.61 -16.01 -8.06
CA HIS A 30 0.40 -16.81 -8.27
C HIS A 30 0.52 -18.19 -7.64
N ASN A 31 1.59 -18.91 -7.94
CA ASN A 31 1.81 -20.27 -7.44
C ASN A 31 1.89 -20.31 -5.91
N ILE A 32 2.59 -19.36 -5.28
CA ILE A 32 2.71 -19.31 -3.83
C ILE A 32 1.36 -18.95 -3.19
N CYS A 33 0.66 -17.94 -3.69
CA CYS A 33 -0.65 -17.56 -3.15
C CYS A 33 -1.65 -18.72 -3.22
N GLN A 34 -1.67 -19.48 -4.31
CA GLN A 34 -2.52 -20.68 -4.44
C GLN A 34 -2.17 -21.75 -3.43
N GLN A 35 -0.88 -22.00 -3.12
CA GLN A 35 -0.45 -22.94 -2.08
C GLN A 35 -0.97 -22.57 -0.70
N PHE A 36 -1.14 -21.28 -0.42
CA PHE A 36 -1.73 -20.76 0.82
C PHE A 36 -3.25 -20.54 0.73
N SER A 37 -3.89 -21.03 -0.33
CA SER A 37 -5.34 -20.91 -0.57
C SER A 37 -5.84 -19.45 -0.68
N PHE A 38 -4.99 -18.52 -1.13
CA PHE A 38 -5.41 -17.18 -1.53
C PHE A 38 -5.95 -17.21 -2.96
N GLN A 39 -7.04 -16.49 -3.20
CA GLN A 39 -7.67 -16.35 -4.50
C GLN A 39 -7.38 -14.98 -5.10
N GLU A 40 -7.17 -14.91 -6.41
CA GLU A 40 -6.92 -13.64 -7.07
C GLU A 40 -8.16 -12.75 -7.08
N ILE A 41 -7.95 -11.47 -6.79
CA ILE A 41 -8.93 -10.41 -6.99
C ILE A 41 -8.37 -9.34 -7.93
N ARG A 42 -9.21 -8.86 -8.84
CA ARG A 42 -8.94 -7.71 -9.70
C ARG A 42 -10.03 -6.68 -9.50
N THR A 43 -9.66 -5.42 -9.28
CA THR A 43 -10.59 -4.30 -9.17
C THR A 43 -10.38 -3.32 -10.32
N PRO A 44 -11.35 -2.48 -10.64
CA PRO A 44 -11.16 -1.39 -11.61
C PRO A 44 -9.95 -0.52 -11.27
N ALA A 45 -9.37 0.09 -12.31
CA ALA A 45 -8.33 1.10 -12.11
C ALA A 45 -8.91 2.43 -11.61
N LEU A 46 -10.20 2.67 -11.87
CA LEU A 46 -10.94 3.86 -11.53
C LEU A 46 -11.80 3.59 -10.30
N GLU A 47 -11.71 4.48 -9.31
CA GLU A 47 -12.49 4.43 -8.08
C GLU A 47 -12.98 5.83 -7.71
N SER A 48 -14.03 5.90 -6.88
CA SER A 48 -14.43 7.17 -6.26
C SER A 48 -13.35 7.68 -5.32
N VAL A 49 -13.08 8.97 -5.37
CA VAL A 49 -12.13 9.63 -4.45
C VAL A 49 -12.55 9.46 -2.99
N ASP A 50 -13.85 9.42 -2.70
CA ASP A 50 -14.39 9.25 -1.34
C ASP A 50 -14.00 7.93 -0.71
N LEU A 51 -13.78 6.87 -1.53
CA LEU A 51 -13.31 5.58 -1.04
C LEU A 51 -11.95 5.72 -0.32
N PHE A 52 -11.06 6.54 -0.87
CA PHE A 52 -9.72 6.74 -0.32
C PHE A 52 -9.71 7.78 0.80
N LYS A 53 -10.43 8.90 0.66
CA LYS A 53 -10.54 9.95 1.71
C LYS A 53 -11.01 9.37 3.03
N ARG A 54 -12.00 8.47 3.00
CA ARG A 54 -12.55 7.84 4.22
C ARG A 54 -11.54 6.99 4.99
N ASN A 55 -10.67 6.27 4.29
CA ASN A 55 -9.77 5.29 4.90
C ASN A 55 -8.41 5.87 5.26
N ILE A 56 -7.92 6.81 4.46
CA ILE A 56 -6.56 7.31 4.54
C ILE A 56 -6.51 8.65 5.29
N GLY A 57 -7.63 9.36 5.40
CA GLY A 57 -7.71 10.74 5.92
C GLY A 57 -7.19 11.78 4.93
N ASP A 58 -7.72 12.99 5.00
CA ASP A 58 -7.43 14.08 4.04
C ASP A 58 -5.97 14.56 4.05
N GLU A 59 -5.21 14.23 5.08
CA GLU A 59 -3.85 14.76 5.30
C GLU A 59 -2.71 13.78 5.02
N THR A 60 -3.00 12.59 4.47
CA THR A 60 -1.95 11.63 4.16
C THR A 60 -1.25 11.97 2.85
N ASP A 61 0.01 11.56 2.74
CA ASP A 61 0.78 11.76 1.50
C ASP A 61 0.08 11.09 0.31
N VAL A 62 -0.58 9.95 0.53
CA VAL A 62 -1.32 9.22 -0.52
C VAL A 62 -2.52 10.02 -1.05
N SER A 63 -3.30 10.68 -0.18
CA SER A 63 -4.44 11.50 -0.62
C SER A 63 -4.01 12.71 -1.46
N LYS A 64 -2.84 13.28 -1.14
CA LYS A 64 -2.26 14.42 -1.90
C LYS A 64 -1.66 13.99 -3.24
N GLU A 65 -1.32 12.73 -3.37
CA GLU A 65 -0.64 12.17 -4.54
C GLU A 65 -1.58 11.42 -5.50
N MET A 66 -2.89 11.43 -5.26
CA MET A 66 -3.86 10.84 -6.19
C MET A 66 -3.95 11.61 -7.50
N PHE A 67 -4.18 10.88 -8.61
CA PHE A 67 -4.66 11.45 -9.87
C PHE A 67 -6.18 11.57 -9.78
N VAL A 68 -6.67 12.78 -9.62
CA VAL A 68 -8.10 13.08 -9.43
C VAL A 68 -8.61 13.97 -10.56
N TRP A 69 -9.83 13.70 -11.02
CA TRP A 69 -10.59 14.55 -11.94
C TRP A 69 -12.10 14.35 -11.74
N GLU A 70 -12.88 15.27 -12.22
CA GLU A 70 -14.33 15.13 -12.26
C GLU A 70 -14.78 14.38 -13.53
N ASP A 71 -15.72 13.45 -13.37
CA ASP A 71 -16.39 12.83 -14.50
C ASP A 71 -17.48 13.76 -15.07
N GLN A 72 -18.16 13.31 -16.15
CA GLN A 72 -19.22 14.08 -16.79
C GLN A 72 -20.43 14.33 -15.89
N SER A 73 -20.58 13.61 -14.80
CA SER A 73 -21.66 13.78 -13.81
C SER A 73 -21.26 14.70 -12.63
N GLY A 74 -20.03 15.25 -12.64
CA GLY A 74 -19.50 16.07 -11.57
C GLY A 74 -18.99 15.27 -10.36
N LYS A 75 -18.79 13.96 -10.50
CA LYS A 75 -18.25 13.13 -9.42
C LYS A 75 -16.72 13.07 -9.51
N GLU A 76 -16.07 13.23 -8.37
CA GLU A 76 -14.63 13.04 -8.29
C GLU A 76 -14.26 11.56 -8.37
N ILE A 77 -13.49 11.22 -9.40
CA ILE A 77 -12.90 9.90 -9.61
C ILE A 77 -11.39 9.97 -9.61
N SER A 78 -10.73 8.87 -9.30
CA SER A 78 -9.27 8.78 -9.30
C SER A 78 -8.78 7.46 -9.88
N LEU A 79 -7.53 7.46 -10.36
CA LEU A 79 -6.77 6.24 -10.51
C LEU A 79 -6.39 5.72 -9.12
N LYS A 80 -6.54 4.41 -8.90
CA LYS A 80 -6.26 3.79 -7.60
C LYS A 80 -4.80 3.97 -7.17
N PRO A 81 -4.54 4.58 -6.00
CA PRO A 81 -3.20 4.79 -5.49
C PRO A 81 -2.71 3.62 -4.61
N GLU A 82 -3.62 2.74 -4.20
CA GLU A 82 -3.41 1.56 -3.36
C GLU A 82 -4.56 0.57 -3.59
N MET A 83 -4.51 -0.63 -3.00
CA MET A 83 -5.48 -1.68 -3.28
C MET A 83 -6.34 -2.10 -2.10
N THR A 84 -5.95 -1.84 -0.87
CA THR A 84 -6.70 -2.28 0.32
C THR A 84 -8.13 -1.75 0.32
N ALA A 85 -8.32 -0.45 0.07
CA ALA A 85 -9.66 0.14 0.02
C ALA A 85 -10.53 -0.43 -1.13
N PRO A 86 -10.05 -0.56 -2.39
CA PRO A 86 -10.75 -1.25 -3.44
C PRO A 86 -11.13 -2.70 -3.12
N VAL A 87 -10.23 -3.47 -2.51
CA VAL A 87 -10.52 -4.86 -2.11
C VAL A 87 -11.60 -4.90 -1.02
N VAL A 88 -11.50 -4.06 0.00
CA VAL A 88 -12.53 -3.97 1.06
C VAL A 88 -13.88 -3.57 0.47
N ARG A 89 -13.92 -2.59 -0.44
CA ARG A 89 -15.14 -2.20 -1.14
C ARG A 89 -15.73 -3.39 -1.90
N ALA A 90 -14.92 -4.08 -2.71
CA ALA A 90 -15.38 -5.22 -3.49
C ALA A 90 -15.88 -6.38 -2.61
N TYR A 91 -15.18 -6.65 -1.50
CA TYR A 91 -15.57 -7.66 -0.51
C TYR A 91 -16.94 -7.37 0.11
N ILE A 92 -17.21 -6.11 0.44
CA ILE A 92 -18.48 -5.68 1.03
C ILE A 92 -19.58 -5.66 -0.03
N GLU A 93 -19.35 -5.02 -1.17
CA GLU A 93 -20.32 -4.82 -2.25
C GLU A 93 -20.81 -6.14 -2.85
N SER A 94 -19.89 -7.11 -3.03
CA SER A 94 -20.25 -8.43 -3.55
C SER A 94 -20.93 -9.35 -2.53
N GLY A 95 -20.98 -8.96 -1.26
CA GLY A 95 -21.49 -9.79 -0.18
C GLY A 95 -20.62 -11.01 0.16
N PHE A 96 -19.34 -10.98 -0.19
CA PHE A 96 -18.39 -12.07 0.05
C PHE A 96 -18.31 -12.45 1.52
N PHE A 97 -18.44 -11.50 2.44
CA PHE A 97 -18.44 -11.72 3.88
C PHE A 97 -19.56 -12.69 4.36
N ARG A 98 -20.64 -12.84 3.57
CA ARG A 98 -21.73 -13.77 3.88
C ARG A 98 -21.43 -15.19 3.43
N LYS A 99 -20.64 -15.34 2.36
CA LYS A 99 -20.33 -16.64 1.74
C LYS A 99 -19.08 -17.27 2.31
N TYR A 100 -18.10 -16.45 2.67
CA TYR A 100 -16.76 -16.89 3.07
C TYR A 100 -16.42 -16.27 4.43
N PRO A 101 -16.64 -17.03 5.54
CA PRO A 101 -16.29 -16.59 6.88
C PRO A 101 -14.79 -16.22 7.02
N LEU A 102 -13.94 -16.98 6.34
CA LEU A 102 -12.52 -16.65 6.12
C LEU A 102 -12.31 -16.42 4.63
N CYS A 103 -11.96 -15.21 4.26
CA CYS A 103 -11.71 -14.82 2.88
C CYS A 103 -10.26 -14.40 2.72
N LYS A 104 -9.53 -15.04 1.83
CA LYS A 104 -8.12 -14.81 1.52
C LYS A 104 -7.98 -14.39 0.07
N LEU A 105 -7.57 -13.14 -0.16
CA LEU A 105 -7.45 -12.56 -1.48
C LEU A 105 -6.01 -12.07 -1.73
N TYR A 106 -5.54 -12.17 -2.95
CA TYR A 106 -4.31 -11.56 -3.39
C TYR A 106 -4.50 -10.84 -4.72
N TYR A 107 -3.62 -9.90 -4.99
CA TYR A 107 -3.60 -9.14 -6.24
C TYR A 107 -2.18 -8.88 -6.73
N ILE A 108 -2.03 -8.74 -8.03
CA ILE A 108 -0.89 -8.14 -8.71
C ILE A 108 -1.46 -7.11 -9.65
N ASP A 109 -1.19 -5.83 -9.41
CA ASP A 109 -1.85 -4.78 -10.18
C ASP A 109 -1.01 -3.51 -10.27
N SER A 110 -1.41 -2.62 -11.19
CA SER A 110 -0.81 -1.30 -11.37
C SER A 110 -1.49 -0.25 -10.51
N PHE A 111 -0.67 0.63 -9.94
CA PHE A 111 -1.08 1.74 -9.08
C PHE A 111 -0.53 3.05 -9.60
N PHE A 112 -1.17 4.15 -9.20
CA PHE A 112 -0.90 5.45 -9.77
C PHE A 112 -0.79 6.51 -8.67
N ARG A 113 0.38 7.17 -8.59
CA ARG A 113 0.62 8.27 -7.65
C ARG A 113 1.27 9.44 -8.36
N ARG A 114 0.81 10.63 -8.11
CA ARG A 114 1.33 11.88 -8.69
C ARG A 114 2.63 12.35 -8.00
N GLU A 115 3.45 11.38 -7.58
CA GLU A 115 4.73 11.64 -6.94
C GLU A 115 5.73 12.33 -7.88
N LYS A 116 6.71 13.01 -7.27
CA LYS A 116 7.90 13.48 -8.01
C LYS A 116 8.75 12.24 -8.33
N PRO A 117 8.94 11.91 -9.62
CA PRO A 117 9.68 10.71 -10.01
C PRO A 117 11.13 10.75 -9.53
N GLN A 118 11.57 9.67 -8.91
CA GLN A 118 12.95 9.45 -8.46
C GLN A 118 13.26 7.94 -8.49
N LYS A 119 14.50 7.56 -8.19
CA LYS A 119 14.88 6.14 -8.15
C LYS A 119 13.99 5.37 -7.15
N GLY A 120 13.32 4.33 -7.65
CA GLY A 120 12.38 3.53 -6.84
C GLY A 120 10.99 4.14 -6.62
N ARG A 121 10.70 5.36 -7.18
CA ARG A 121 9.37 5.96 -7.14
C ARG A 121 8.92 6.39 -8.52
N GLN A 122 7.87 5.78 -9.00
CA GLN A 122 7.26 6.03 -10.30
C GLN A 122 5.81 6.51 -10.12
N ARG A 123 5.28 7.16 -11.16
CA ARG A 123 3.88 7.58 -11.20
C ARG A 123 2.91 6.43 -11.48
N GLN A 124 3.39 5.46 -12.25
CA GLN A 124 2.75 4.15 -12.40
C GLN A 124 3.73 3.10 -11.93
N PHE A 125 3.30 2.24 -11.04
CA PHE A 125 4.11 1.17 -10.46
C PHE A 125 3.23 -0.05 -10.19
N ASN A 126 3.83 -1.23 -10.07
CA ASN A 126 3.12 -2.45 -9.75
C ASN A 126 3.36 -2.86 -8.30
N GLN A 127 2.33 -3.41 -7.68
CA GLN A 127 2.41 -4.01 -6.37
C GLN A 127 1.76 -5.39 -6.37
N PHE A 128 2.31 -6.25 -5.59
CA PHE A 128 1.67 -7.46 -5.08
C PHE A 128 1.17 -7.18 -3.66
N GLY A 129 0.01 -7.71 -3.32
CA GLY A 129 -0.50 -7.66 -1.96
C GLY A 129 -1.46 -8.80 -1.66
N VAL A 130 -1.68 -9.03 -0.38
CA VAL A 130 -2.61 -10.03 0.16
C VAL A 130 -3.50 -9.38 1.21
N GLU A 131 -4.76 -9.79 1.21
CA GLU A 131 -5.77 -9.33 2.18
C GLU A 131 -6.49 -10.54 2.76
N ALA A 132 -6.58 -10.60 4.08
CA ALA A 132 -7.29 -11.68 4.77
C ALA A 132 -8.38 -11.10 5.68
N PHE A 133 -9.60 -11.63 5.55
CA PHE A 133 -10.77 -11.18 6.29
C PHE A 133 -11.40 -12.32 7.06
N GLY A 134 -12.01 -12.01 8.20
CA GLY A 134 -12.85 -12.95 8.95
C GLY A 134 -12.15 -13.65 10.10
N THR A 135 -10.89 -13.37 10.39
CA THR A 135 -10.17 -13.91 11.55
C THR A 135 -9.43 -12.83 12.32
N LYS A 136 -9.25 -13.06 13.62
CA LYS A 136 -8.39 -12.25 14.50
C LYS A 136 -7.18 -13.04 14.99
N ASN A 137 -6.96 -14.24 14.46
CA ASN A 137 -5.92 -15.13 14.93
C ASN A 137 -4.56 -14.69 14.38
N SER A 138 -3.54 -14.71 15.21
CA SER A 138 -2.16 -14.35 14.86
C SER A 138 -1.53 -15.29 13.83
N GLU A 139 -2.06 -16.52 13.70
CA GLU A 139 -1.65 -17.50 12.68
C GLU A 139 -1.84 -16.95 11.26
N GLN A 140 -2.87 -16.09 11.06
CA GLN A 140 -3.08 -15.47 9.77
C GLN A 140 -2.00 -14.41 9.46
N ASP A 141 -1.53 -13.69 10.47
CA ASP A 141 -0.41 -12.74 10.31
C ASP A 141 0.88 -13.48 9.96
N VAL A 142 1.14 -14.61 10.63
CA VAL A 142 2.29 -15.48 10.35
C VAL A 142 2.22 -16.04 8.92
N GLU A 143 1.04 -16.45 8.47
CA GLU A 143 0.83 -16.96 7.11
C GLU A 143 1.19 -15.90 6.06
N ILE A 144 0.75 -14.66 6.24
CA ILE A 144 1.08 -13.53 5.34
C ILE A 144 2.60 -13.27 5.31
N ILE A 145 3.25 -13.32 6.45
CA ILE A 145 4.71 -13.18 6.55
C ILE A 145 5.41 -14.33 5.81
N LEU A 146 4.92 -15.55 5.94
CA LEU A 146 5.46 -16.72 5.25
C LEU A 146 5.31 -16.62 3.73
N ILE A 147 4.18 -16.12 3.23
CA ILE A 147 3.97 -15.86 1.80
C ILE A 147 5.06 -14.92 1.28
N ALA A 148 5.25 -13.77 1.92
CA ALA A 148 6.28 -12.81 1.53
C ALA A 148 7.69 -13.44 1.54
N LYS A 149 8.03 -14.17 2.60
CA LYS A 149 9.31 -14.87 2.72
C LYS A 149 9.51 -15.92 1.61
N GLN A 150 8.48 -16.69 1.29
CA GLN A 150 8.58 -17.70 0.23
C GLN A 150 8.72 -17.09 -1.16
N ILE A 151 8.02 -15.99 -1.45
CA ILE A 151 8.16 -15.26 -2.71
C ILE A 151 9.61 -14.79 -2.86
N LEU A 152 10.16 -14.09 -1.86
CA LEU A 152 11.53 -13.60 -1.89
C LEU A 152 12.54 -14.74 -2.09
N LYS A 153 12.36 -15.85 -1.37
CA LYS A 153 13.21 -17.04 -1.51
C LYS A 153 13.15 -17.63 -2.92
N LYS A 154 11.94 -17.76 -3.49
CA LYS A 154 11.76 -18.32 -4.84
C LYS A 154 12.33 -17.42 -5.94
N LEU A 155 12.36 -16.13 -5.69
CA LEU A 155 13.00 -15.13 -6.57
C LEU A 155 14.51 -14.97 -6.29
N ASN A 156 15.11 -15.84 -5.47
CA ASN A 156 16.53 -15.79 -5.06
C ASN A 156 16.95 -14.50 -4.36
N ILE A 157 16.01 -13.81 -3.71
CA ILE A 157 16.30 -12.62 -2.88
C ILE A 157 16.54 -13.10 -1.44
N ASN A 158 17.80 -13.44 -1.12
CA ASN A 158 18.15 -14.09 0.13
C ASN A 158 18.64 -13.14 1.24
N ASN A 159 19.09 -11.94 0.89
CA ASN A 159 19.60 -10.95 1.85
C ASN A 159 18.47 -10.10 2.42
N THR A 160 17.56 -10.74 3.16
CA THR A 160 16.40 -10.10 3.75
C THR A 160 16.37 -10.29 5.26
N ASN A 161 16.06 -9.23 6.00
CA ASN A 161 15.82 -9.28 7.44
C ASN A 161 14.34 -9.01 7.72
N LEU A 162 13.73 -9.87 8.53
CA LEU A 162 12.37 -9.67 9.02
C LEU A 162 12.42 -8.87 10.32
N ASN A 163 11.87 -7.66 10.29
CA ASN A 163 11.65 -6.85 11.49
C ASN A 163 10.16 -6.82 11.79
N ILE A 164 9.77 -7.19 13.00
CA ILE A 164 8.38 -7.20 13.44
C ILE A 164 8.19 -6.18 14.53
N ASN A 165 7.13 -5.38 14.41
CA ASN A 165 6.69 -4.45 15.44
C ASN A 165 5.16 -4.40 15.45
N ASN A 166 4.58 -3.91 16.54
CA ASN A 166 3.16 -3.60 16.63
C ASN A 166 2.94 -2.30 17.41
N ILE A 167 1.81 -1.66 17.14
CA ILE A 167 1.45 -0.40 17.80
C ILE A 167 0.69 -0.66 19.11
N GLY A 168 0.38 -1.92 19.41
CA GLY A 168 -0.46 -2.31 20.54
C GLY A 168 -1.94 -1.98 20.34
N ASN A 169 -2.69 -2.08 21.42
CA ASN A 169 -4.10 -1.66 21.45
C ASN A 169 -4.22 -0.13 21.59
N SER A 170 -5.45 0.39 21.57
CA SER A 170 -5.72 1.83 21.68
C SER A 170 -5.14 2.46 22.94
N GLU A 171 -5.18 1.76 24.09
CA GLU A 171 -4.63 2.25 25.35
C GLU A 171 -3.10 2.33 25.29
N THR A 172 -2.44 1.28 24.81
CA THR A 172 -0.99 1.24 24.63
C THR A 172 -0.54 2.33 23.67
N ARG A 173 -1.26 2.51 22.56
CA ARG A 173 -0.99 3.55 21.57
C ARG A 173 -1.09 4.95 22.19
N SER A 174 -2.16 5.24 22.91
CA SER A 174 -2.35 6.54 23.57
C SER A 174 -1.24 6.84 24.58
N LYS A 175 -0.85 5.85 25.39
CA LYS A 175 0.29 5.98 26.32
C LYS A 175 1.61 6.23 25.60
N TYR A 176 1.82 5.57 24.47
CA TYR A 176 3.02 5.74 23.64
C TYR A 176 3.07 7.12 22.99
N GLU A 177 1.96 7.57 22.39
CA GLU A 177 1.84 8.91 21.81
C GLU A 177 2.09 10.01 22.86
N SER A 178 1.58 9.84 24.07
CA SER A 178 1.81 10.79 25.19
C SER A 178 3.29 10.84 25.59
N LYS A 179 3.96 9.70 25.66
CA LYS A 179 5.40 9.64 25.94
C LYS A 179 6.24 10.28 24.82
N LEU A 180 5.88 10.03 23.55
CA LEU A 180 6.55 10.65 22.41
C LEU A 180 6.35 12.18 22.40
N LYS A 181 5.12 12.65 22.66
CA LYS A 181 4.86 14.09 22.77
C LYS A 181 5.72 14.74 23.84
N LYS A 182 5.81 14.14 25.02
CA LYS A 182 6.67 14.64 26.09
C LYS A 182 8.14 14.68 25.66
N TYR A 183 8.66 13.58 25.15
CA TYR A 183 10.06 13.49 24.71
C TYR A 183 10.41 14.52 23.63
N PHE A 184 9.61 14.60 22.58
CA PHE A 184 9.86 15.54 21.48
C PHE A 184 9.59 17.01 21.86
N SER A 185 8.76 17.29 22.86
CA SER A 185 8.56 18.65 23.36
C SER A 185 9.84 19.23 23.95
N ASP A 186 10.61 18.41 24.64
CA ASP A 186 11.92 18.80 25.21
C ASP A 186 12.98 19.05 24.11
N HIS A 187 12.75 18.51 22.91
CA HIS A 187 13.64 18.62 21.74
C HIS A 187 13.02 19.39 20.57
N LYS A 188 11.98 20.20 20.83
CA LYS A 188 11.20 20.89 19.80
C LYS A 188 12.04 21.77 18.86
N ASN A 189 13.12 22.36 19.38
CA ASN A 189 14.01 23.22 18.58
C ASN A 189 14.85 22.44 17.57
N SER A 190 15.04 21.15 17.74
CA SER A 190 15.77 20.26 16.83
C SER A 190 14.89 19.63 15.76
N LEU A 191 13.57 19.83 15.85
CA LEU A 191 12.62 19.26 14.91
C LEU A 191 12.44 20.17 13.67
N SER A 192 12.32 19.55 12.49
CA SER A 192 11.89 20.26 11.28
C SER A 192 10.47 20.83 11.44
N GLU A 193 10.10 21.83 10.64
CA GLU A 193 8.77 22.44 10.70
C GLU A 193 7.65 21.40 10.49
N LEU A 194 7.86 20.44 9.59
CA LEU A 194 6.90 19.36 9.38
C LEU A 194 6.80 18.43 10.59
N SER A 195 7.92 18.14 11.26
CA SER A 195 7.93 17.31 12.48
C SER A 195 7.28 18.03 13.66
N LYS A 196 7.38 19.36 13.75
CA LYS A 196 6.63 20.16 14.73
C LYS A 196 5.11 20.05 14.53
N VAL A 197 4.63 20.10 13.28
CA VAL A 197 3.20 19.89 12.97
C VAL A 197 2.78 18.46 13.31
N ARG A 198 3.62 17.46 13.01
CA ARG A 198 3.35 16.06 13.35
C ARG A 198 3.33 15.80 14.85
N LEU A 199 4.13 16.51 15.62
CA LEU A 199 4.15 16.40 17.06
C LEU A 199 2.76 16.68 17.68
N GLU A 200 2.04 17.64 17.15
CA GLU A 200 0.71 17.98 17.63
C GLU A 200 -0.36 16.98 17.13
N LYS A 201 -0.31 16.62 15.86
CA LYS A 201 -1.35 15.81 15.21
C LYS A 201 -1.15 14.30 15.35
N ASN A 202 0.05 13.80 15.10
CA ASN A 202 0.39 12.37 15.15
C ASN A 202 1.90 12.19 15.39
N PRO A 203 2.35 12.16 16.64
CA PRO A 203 3.77 12.12 17.00
C PRO A 203 4.48 10.84 16.52
N ILE A 204 3.75 9.74 16.33
CA ILE A 204 4.33 8.48 15.81
C ILE A 204 4.94 8.70 14.42
N ARG A 205 4.36 9.57 13.59
CA ARG A 205 4.87 9.87 12.24
C ARG A 205 6.21 10.63 12.22
N ILE A 206 6.67 11.12 13.35
CA ILE A 206 8.01 11.70 13.44
C ILE A 206 9.07 10.60 13.28
N LEU A 207 8.77 9.40 13.80
CA LEU A 207 9.68 8.25 13.75
C LEU A 207 9.86 7.66 12.33
N ASP A 208 8.99 7.99 11.39
CA ASP A 208 9.06 7.52 10.00
C ASP A 208 10.15 8.25 9.19
N ARG A 209 10.78 9.28 9.74
CA ARG A 209 11.80 10.06 9.06
C ARG A 209 13.20 9.75 9.61
N LYS A 210 14.13 9.57 8.70
CA LYS A 210 15.55 9.76 8.96
C LYS A 210 15.81 11.26 8.90
N GLU A 211 15.83 11.94 10.02
CA GLU A 211 16.35 13.30 10.14
C GLU A 211 17.82 13.22 10.53
#